data_ff01ac5ec7d6bffc21dd5d2c9d5ff488
#
_entry.id   ff01ac5ec7d6bffc21dd5d2c9d5ff488
#
_cell.length_a   1.000
_cell.length_b   1.000
_cell.length_c   1.000
_cell.angle_alpha   90.00
_cell.angle_beta   90.00
_cell.angle_gamma   90.00
#
_symmetry.space_group_name_H-M   'P 1'
#
loop_
_entity.id
_entity.type
_entity.pdbx_description
1 polymer ?
#
loop_
_entity_poly.entity_id
_entity_poly.type
_entity_poly.pdbx_seq_one_letter_code
_entity_poly.pdbx_strand_id
1 'polypeptide(L)'
;MKHLRTVDDVMTHAVISVDRGAQFKDVVETMRQWRISAMPVLSGDRRVAGVVSEADLLLKAQGADESRAVTAGELMTVPAVTVRKDATIPGAARLMARGHLKRLPVVDGDGRLVGLVSRGDLLKIYLRPDADIGEELRELIMAELIPAGSAEVHVHVANGIVYLHGSIPNATLRDVLIRVARTVPGVVDVTAQFDVEVPA
;
A
#
# COMPACT_ATOMS: atom_id res chain seq x y z
N MET A 1 -19.67 -0.47 -0.89
CA MET A 1 -18.44 0.13 -1.50
C MET A 1 -17.21 -0.67 -1.12
N LYS A 2 -16.17 -0.70 -1.96
CA LYS A 2 -14.95 -1.47 -1.65
C LYS A 2 -14.05 -0.59 -0.77
N HIS A 3 -13.89 -0.97 0.51
CA HIS A 3 -12.99 -0.26 1.41
C HIS A 3 -11.54 -0.59 1.04
N LEU A 4 -10.77 0.40 0.59
CA LEU A 4 -9.36 0.24 0.22
C LEU A 4 -8.49 0.17 1.49
N ARG A 5 -8.40 -0.98 2.14
CA ARG A 5 -7.69 -1.16 3.42
C ARG A 5 -6.43 -1.99 3.33
N THR A 6 -6.36 -2.90 2.34
CA THR A 6 -5.28 -3.87 2.18
C THR A 6 -4.53 -3.67 0.87
N VAL A 7 -3.38 -4.30 0.78
CA VAL A 7 -2.57 -4.34 -0.45
C VAL A 7 -3.37 -4.98 -1.60
N ASP A 8 -4.18 -6.00 -1.34
CA ASP A 8 -5.03 -6.67 -2.33
C ASP A 8 -6.00 -5.72 -3.04
N ASP A 9 -6.47 -4.68 -2.32
CA ASP A 9 -7.43 -3.71 -2.86
C ASP A 9 -6.83 -2.77 -3.91
N VAL A 10 -5.50 -2.56 -3.89
CA VAL A 10 -4.81 -1.57 -4.72
C VAL A 10 -3.77 -2.17 -5.67
N MET A 11 -3.31 -3.41 -5.44
CA MET A 11 -2.28 -4.06 -6.22
C MET A 11 -2.68 -4.34 -7.67
N THR A 12 -1.68 -4.57 -8.52
CA THR A 12 -1.86 -5.13 -9.85
C THR A 12 -1.80 -6.64 -9.77
N HIS A 13 -2.87 -7.34 -10.22
CA HIS A 13 -2.94 -8.81 -10.17
C HIS A 13 -2.21 -9.48 -11.34
N ALA A 14 -2.23 -8.86 -12.54
CA ALA A 14 -1.53 -9.37 -13.72
C ALA A 14 -0.05 -8.95 -13.67
N VAL A 15 0.80 -9.82 -13.15
CA VAL A 15 2.23 -9.54 -12.94
C VAL A 15 3.08 -10.24 -14.01
N ILE A 16 3.90 -9.45 -14.70
CA ILE A 16 4.96 -9.98 -15.56
C ILE A 16 6.10 -10.46 -14.66
N SER A 17 6.49 -11.70 -14.82
CA SER A 17 7.56 -12.37 -14.06
C SER A 17 8.39 -13.25 -14.99
N VAL A 18 9.55 -13.65 -14.55
CA VAL A 18 10.44 -14.58 -15.28
C VAL A 18 10.85 -15.73 -14.36
N ASP A 19 11.26 -16.84 -14.97
CA ASP A 19 11.85 -17.94 -14.25
C ASP A 19 13.34 -17.69 -13.99
N ARG A 20 13.90 -18.37 -13.00
CA ARG A 20 15.34 -18.25 -12.66
C ARG A 20 16.28 -18.51 -13.83
N GLY A 21 15.87 -19.40 -14.75
CA GLY A 21 16.65 -19.76 -15.94
C GLY A 21 16.53 -18.80 -17.12
N ALA A 22 15.67 -17.78 -17.05
CA ALA A 22 15.51 -16.80 -18.13
C ALA A 22 16.83 -16.11 -18.44
N GLN A 23 17.20 -16.02 -19.74
CA GLN A 23 18.46 -15.45 -20.17
C GLN A 23 18.45 -13.93 -20.06
N PHE A 24 19.61 -13.30 -19.90
CA PHE A 24 19.79 -11.85 -19.82
C PHE A 24 19.00 -11.08 -20.89
N LYS A 25 19.12 -11.50 -22.17
CA LYS A 25 18.45 -10.83 -23.29
C LYS A 25 16.93 -10.93 -23.20
N ASP A 26 16.39 -12.07 -22.76
CA ASP A 26 14.95 -12.27 -22.59
C ASP A 26 14.39 -11.39 -21.47
N VAL A 27 15.16 -11.22 -20.39
CA VAL A 27 14.83 -10.30 -19.29
C VAL A 27 14.76 -8.86 -19.78
N VAL A 28 15.79 -8.40 -20.54
CA VAL A 28 15.84 -7.06 -21.13
C VAL A 28 14.68 -6.84 -22.10
N GLU A 29 14.42 -7.81 -22.97
CA GLU A 29 13.33 -7.70 -23.95
C GLU A 29 11.95 -7.68 -23.28
N THR A 30 11.74 -8.49 -22.26
CA THR A 30 10.51 -8.49 -21.46
C THR A 30 10.29 -7.13 -20.79
N MET A 31 11.34 -6.55 -20.16
CA MET A 31 11.24 -5.23 -19.56
C MET A 31 10.89 -4.15 -20.58
N ARG A 32 11.54 -4.18 -21.76
CA ARG A 32 11.26 -3.25 -22.86
C ARG A 32 9.84 -3.37 -23.39
N GLN A 33 9.41 -4.60 -23.68
CA GLN A 33 8.08 -4.90 -24.25
C GLN A 33 6.97 -4.40 -23.33
N TRP A 34 7.07 -4.68 -22.04
CA TRP A 34 6.06 -4.35 -21.05
C TRP A 34 6.27 -2.99 -20.37
N ARG A 35 7.34 -2.25 -20.74
CA ARG A 35 7.71 -0.94 -20.18
C ARG A 35 7.79 -0.97 -18.64
N ILE A 36 8.41 -2.01 -18.12
CA ILE A 36 8.62 -2.20 -16.67
C ILE A 36 10.12 -2.16 -16.35
N SER A 37 10.48 -1.63 -15.21
CA SER A 37 11.86 -1.45 -14.75
C SER A 37 12.31 -2.46 -13.70
N ALA A 38 11.46 -3.39 -13.34
CA ALA A 38 11.79 -4.54 -12.48
C ALA A 38 10.65 -5.57 -12.54
N MET A 39 11.01 -6.85 -12.32
CA MET A 39 10.04 -7.93 -12.26
C MET A 39 10.45 -9.01 -11.25
N PRO A 40 9.49 -9.73 -10.68
CA PRO A 40 9.77 -10.89 -9.84
C PRO A 40 10.41 -12.02 -10.64
N VAL A 41 11.36 -12.70 -10.02
CA VAL A 41 11.93 -13.96 -10.48
C VAL A 41 11.31 -15.09 -9.68
N LEU A 42 10.74 -16.09 -10.36
CA LEU A 42 10.01 -17.16 -9.74
C LEU A 42 10.81 -18.46 -9.71
N SER A 43 10.57 -19.28 -8.70
CA SER A 43 10.85 -20.72 -8.70
C SER A 43 9.72 -21.51 -9.31
N GLY A 44 9.94 -22.82 -9.59
CA GLY A 44 9.00 -23.68 -10.32
C GLY A 44 7.62 -23.84 -9.70
N ASP A 45 7.43 -23.52 -8.42
CA ASP A 45 6.16 -23.54 -7.69
C ASP A 45 5.50 -22.14 -7.59
N ARG A 46 5.91 -21.19 -8.43
CA ARG A 46 5.48 -19.78 -8.45
C ARG A 46 5.86 -18.97 -7.19
N ARG A 47 6.75 -19.45 -6.37
CA ARG A 47 7.27 -18.67 -5.24
C ARG A 47 8.24 -17.62 -5.73
N VAL A 48 8.22 -16.46 -5.06
CA VAL A 48 9.15 -15.37 -5.36
C VAL A 48 10.54 -15.75 -4.87
N ALA A 49 11.45 -16.00 -5.79
CA ALA A 49 12.85 -16.33 -5.51
C ALA A 49 13.70 -15.06 -5.32
N GLY A 50 13.42 -14.01 -6.11
CA GLY A 50 14.13 -12.74 -6.10
C GLY A 50 13.40 -11.69 -6.91
N VAL A 51 14.05 -10.55 -7.10
CA VAL A 51 13.60 -9.48 -8.00
C VAL A 51 14.77 -9.09 -8.88
N VAL A 52 14.55 -8.96 -10.18
CA VAL A 52 15.53 -8.40 -11.12
C VAL A 52 15.05 -7.03 -11.60
N SER A 53 15.97 -6.05 -11.65
CA SER A 53 15.71 -4.67 -12.04
C SER A 53 16.66 -4.21 -13.15
N GLU A 54 16.31 -3.09 -13.81
CA GLU A 54 17.22 -2.42 -14.76
C GLU A 54 18.58 -2.10 -14.16
N ALA A 55 18.64 -1.75 -12.85
CA ALA A 55 19.88 -1.47 -12.15
C ALA A 55 20.78 -2.72 -12.08
N ASP A 56 20.19 -3.89 -11.79
CA ASP A 56 20.94 -5.16 -11.74
C ASP A 56 21.50 -5.51 -13.12
N LEU A 57 20.72 -5.27 -14.19
CA LEU A 57 21.15 -5.49 -15.57
C LEU A 57 22.28 -4.54 -15.98
N LEU A 58 22.19 -3.25 -15.62
CA LEU A 58 23.22 -2.25 -15.94
C LEU A 58 24.54 -2.53 -15.21
N LEU A 59 24.49 -2.92 -13.94
CA LEU A 59 25.68 -3.31 -13.17
C LEU A 59 26.41 -4.48 -13.81
N LYS A 60 25.66 -5.47 -14.31
CA LYS A 60 26.24 -6.61 -15.02
C LYS A 60 26.84 -6.22 -16.35
N ALA A 61 26.18 -5.36 -17.12
CA ALA A 61 26.68 -4.89 -18.44
C ALA A 61 27.99 -4.13 -18.33
N GLN A 62 28.29 -3.48 -17.20
CA GLN A 62 29.55 -2.75 -16.97
C GLN A 62 30.75 -3.68 -16.65
N GLY A 63 30.47 -4.89 -16.14
CA GLY A 63 31.49 -5.84 -15.73
C GLY A 63 31.60 -7.08 -16.65
N ALA A 64 31.09 -7.02 -17.87
CA ALA A 64 30.84 -8.19 -18.69
C ALA A 64 32.13 -8.84 -19.22
N ASP A 65 32.43 -10.00 -18.65
CA ASP A 65 33.00 -11.08 -19.42
C ASP A 65 31.90 -11.58 -20.37
N GLU A 66 32.00 -11.23 -21.67
CA GLU A 66 30.96 -11.50 -22.69
C GLU A 66 30.72 -12.99 -22.95
N SER A 67 31.58 -13.86 -22.41
CA SER A 67 31.60 -15.29 -22.72
C SER A 67 30.62 -16.14 -21.87
N ARG A 68 29.98 -15.56 -20.83
CA ARG A 68 29.11 -16.33 -19.91
C ARG A 68 27.65 -15.93 -20.04
N ALA A 69 26.82 -16.89 -20.45
CA ALA A 69 25.37 -16.76 -20.36
C ALA A 69 24.96 -16.47 -18.91
N VAL A 70 24.22 -15.39 -18.71
CA VAL A 70 23.79 -14.93 -17.39
C VAL A 70 22.28 -15.05 -17.30
N THR A 71 21.82 -15.69 -16.23
CA THR A 71 20.40 -15.94 -16.00
C THR A 71 19.79 -14.93 -15.02
N ALA A 72 18.46 -14.81 -15.03
CA ALA A 72 17.72 -14.01 -14.06
C ALA A 72 18.03 -14.41 -12.62
N GLY A 73 18.24 -15.71 -12.38
CA GLY A 73 18.59 -16.23 -11.05
C GLY A 73 19.97 -15.81 -10.56
N GLU A 74 20.92 -15.52 -11.47
CA GLU A 74 22.24 -15.00 -11.13
C GLU A 74 22.25 -13.48 -10.95
N LEU A 75 21.30 -12.77 -11.58
CA LEU A 75 21.20 -11.31 -11.57
C LEU A 75 20.32 -10.78 -10.44
N MET A 76 19.33 -11.57 -10.02
CA MET A 76 18.30 -11.11 -9.09
C MET A 76 18.86 -10.72 -7.72
N THR A 77 18.29 -9.70 -7.12
CA THR A 77 18.50 -9.38 -5.71
C THR A 77 17.76 -10.40 -4.84
N VAL A 78 18.47 -10.99 -3.88
CA VAL A 78 17.95 -11.94 -2.89
C VAL A 78 18.40 -11.56 -1.48
N PRO A 79 17.56 -11.80 -0.43
CA PRO A 79 16.16 -12.24 -0.53
C PRO A 79 15.25 -11.17 -1.10
N ALA A 80 14.19 -11.57 -1.82
CA ALA A 80 13.17 -10.63 -2.24
C ALA A 80 12.39 -10.09 -1.03
N VAL A 81 12.25 -8.78 -0.95
CA VAL A 81 11.32 -8.16 0.01
C VAL A 81 9.92 -8.27 -0.58
N THR A 82 9.07 -9.04 0.06
CA THR A 82 7.68 -9.27 -0.35
C THR A 82 6.70 -8.72 0.67
N VAL A 83 5.43 -8.58 0.30
CA VAL A 83 4.35 -8.19 1.19
C VAL A 83 3.17 -9.15 1.01
N ARG A 84 2.45 -9.45 2.07
CA ARG A 84 1.24 -10.27 1.99
C ARG A 84 0.09 -9.44 1.42
N LYS A 85 -0.83 -10.09 0.69
CA LYS A 85 -2.01 -9.45 0.10
C LYS A 85 -2.93 -8.81 1.15
N ASP A 86 -3.02 -9.42 2.35
CA ASP A 86 -3.82 -8.95 3.49
C ASP A 86 -3.12 -7.88 4.34
N ALA A 87 -1.88 -7.51 4.01
CA ALA A 87 -1.17 -6.45 4.71
C ALA A 87 -1.85 -5.08 4.49
N THR A 88 -1.77 -4.22 5.51
CA THR A 88 -2.31 -2.87 5.41
C THR A 88 -1.49 -1.98 4.47
N ILE A 89 -2.14 -1.03 3.80
CA ILE A 89 -1.47 -0.05 2.93
C ILE A 89 -0.37 0.72 3.66
N PRO A 90 -0.58 1.25 4.89
CA PRO A 90 0.50 1.88 5.65
C PRO A 90 1.64 0.92 6.01
N GLY A 91 1.34 -0.36 6.21
CA GLY A 91 2.36 -1.41 6.43
C GLY A 91 3.28 -1.57 5.22
N ALA A 92 2.69 -1.70 4.03
CA ALA A 92 3.43 -1.79 2.77
C ALA A 92 4.25 -0.51 2.49
N ALA A 93 3.68 0.67 2.76
CA ALA A 93 4.39 1.95 2.60
C ALA A 93 5.64 2.04 3.49
N ARG A 94 5.54 1.65 4.76
CA ARG A 94 6.69 1.59 5.68
C ARG A 94 7.77 0.61 5.20
N LEU A 95 7.37 -0.54 4.66
CA LEU A 95 8.29 -1.53 4.13
C LEU A 95 9.05 -0.97 2.92
N MET A 96 8.34 -0.32 1.98
CA MET A 96 8.97 0.35 0.83
C MET A 96 9.92 1.48 1.25
N ALA A 97 9.53 2.28 2.26
CA ALA A 97 10.36 3.38 2.74
C ALA A 97 11.66 2.89 3.37
N ARG A 98 11.60 1.90 4.26
CA ARG A 98 12.78 1.32 4.93
C ARG A 98 13.75 0.65 3.96
N GLY A 99 13.23 -0.05 2.94
CA GLY A 99 14.04 -0.73 1.94
C GLY A 99 14.42 0.14 0.74
N HIS A 100 14.03 1.43 0.71
CA HIS A 100 14.17 2.31 -0.48
C HIS A 100 13.57 1.70 -1.75
N LEU A 101 12.54 0.86 -1.61
CA LEU A 101 11.91 0.11 -2.69
C LEU A 101 10.83 0.93 -3.39
N LYS A 102 10.71 0.77 -4.70
CA LYS A 102 9.67 1.41 -5.51
C LYS A 102 8.43 0.53 -5.65
N ARG A 103 8.57 -0.79 -5.48
CA ARG A 103 7.52 -1.80 -5.61
C ARG A 103 7.85 -3.04 -4.78
N LEU A 104 6.82 -3.83 -4.47
CA LEU A 104 6.94 -5.09 -3.73
C LEU A 104 6.14 -6.17 -4.45
N PRO A 105 6.70 -7.37 -4.68
CA PRO A 105 5.92 -8.54 -5.00
C PRO A 105 4.94 -8.84 -3.86
N VAL A 106 3.69 -9.13 -4.22
CA VAL A 106 2.64 -9.50 -3.29
C VAL A 106 2.46 -11.00 -3.31
N VAL A 107 2.44 -11.60 -2.13
CA VAL A 107 2.37 -13.06 -1.98
C VAL A 107 1.17 -13.48 -1.14
N ASP A 108 0.72 -14.71 -1.37
CA ASP A 108 -0.25 -15.41 -0.54
C ASP A 108 0.38 -16.04 0.71
N GLY A 109 -0.40 -16.86 1.45
CA GLY A 109 0.04 -17.57 2.64
C GLY A 109 1.17 -18.58 2.39
N ASP A 110 1.27 -19.10 1.17
CA ASP A 110 2.28 -20.08 0.76
C ASP A 110 3.53 -19.43 0.15
N GLY A 111 3.57 -18.10 0.04
CA GLY A 111 4.66 -17.36 -0.58
C GLY A 111 4.62 -17.33 -2.11
N ARG A 112 3.49 -17.71 -2.73
CA ARG A 112 3.30 -17.65 -4.18
C ARG A 112 2.94 -16.22 -4.61
N LEU A 113 3.45 -15.80 -5.75
CA LEU A 113 3.15 -14.50 -6.33
C LEU A 113 1.68 -14.40 -6.72
N VAL A 114 0.97 -13.40 -6.17
CA VAL A 114 -0.44 -13.09 -6.46
C VAL A 114 -0.63 -11.68 -7.00
N GLY A 115 0.36 -10.81 -6.88
CA GLY A 115 0.28 -9.43 -7.33
C GLY A 115 1.60 -8.67 -7.24
N LEU A 116 1.56 -7.42 -7.66
CA LEU A 116 2.64 -6.44 -7.49
C LEU A 116 2.03 -5.13 -7.00
N VAL A 117 2.63 -4.52 -6.00
CA VAL A 117 2.22 -3.20 -5.52
C VAL A 117 3.36 -2.20 -5.64
N SER A 118 3.09 -1.02 -6.16
CA SER A 118 4.02 0.11 -6.27
C SER A 118 3.67 1.24 -5.30
N ARG A 119 4.58 2.22 -5.13
CA ARG A 119 4.28 3.45 -4.37
C ARG A 119 3.08 4.19 -4.93
N GLY A 120 2.92 4.24 -6.27
CA GLY A 120 1.78 4.85 -6.93
C GLY A 120 0.46 4.14 -6.60
N ASP A 121 0.49 2.80 -6.49
CA ASP A 121 -0.70 2.03 -6.13
C ASP A 121 -1.14 2.33 -4.69
N LEU A 122 -0.20 2.49 -3.76
CA LEU A 122 -0.51 2.84 -2.37
C LEU A 122 -1.14 4.24 -2.26
N LEU A 123 -0.82 5.15 -3.19
CA LEU A 123 -1.41 6.50 -3.20
C LEU A 123 -2.85 6.54 -3.71
N LYS A 124 -3.34 5.48 -4.33
CA LYS A 124 -4.74 5.41 -4.81
C LYS A 124 -5.78 5.62 -3.71
N ILE A 125 -5.44 5.33 -2.45
CA ILE A 125 -6.33 5.57 -1.30
C ILE A 125 -6.71 7.04 -1.15
N TYR A 126 -5.80 7.96 -1.52
CA TYR A 126 -6.03 9.41 -1.44
C TYR A 126 -6.85 9.97 -2.62
N LEU A 127 -7.24 9.10 -3.56
CA LEU A 127 -8.17 9.43 -4.65
C LEU A 127 -9.63 9.09 -4.30
N ARG A 128 -9.89 8.62 -3.06
CA ARG A 128 -11.25 8.38 -2.59
C ARG A 128 -12.04 9.69 -2.56
N PRO A 129 -13.31 9.70 -3.02
CA PRO A 129 -14.18 10.85 -2.89
C PRO A 129 -14.36 11.26 -1.42
N ASP A 130 -14.35 12.55 -1.14
CA ASP A 130 -14.58 13.10 0.21
C ASP A 130 -15.94 12.68 0.79
N ALA A 131 -16.95 12.53 -0.05
CA ALA A 131 -18.27 12.05 0.33
C ALA A 131 -18.22 10.64 0.93
N ASP A 132 -17.44 9.72 0.32
CA ASP A 132 -17.28 8.33 0.76
C ASP A 132 -16.53 8.26 2.09
N ILE A 133 -15.50 9.11 2.27
CA ILE A 133 -14.76 9.24 3.53
C ILE A 133 -15.68 9.75 4.64
N GLY A 134 -16.48 10.77 4.32
CA GLY A 134 -17.42 11.37 5.26
C GLY A 134 -18.53 10.42 5.68
N GLU A 135 -19.05 9.60 4.76
CA GLU A 135 -20.07 8.58 5.06
C GLU A 135 -19.51 7.49 5.99
N GLU A 136 -18.34 6.92 5.64
CA GLU A 136 -17.67 5.91 6.47
C GLU A 136 -17.39 6.44 7.89
N LEU A 137 -16.94 7.68 8.00
CA LEU A 137 -16.70 8.31 9.32
C LEU A 137 -17.96 8.48 10.14
N ARG A 138 -19.06 8.94 9.51
CA ARG A 138 -20.36 9.09 10.23
C ARG A 138 -20.85 7.75 10.74
N GLU A 139 -20.79 6.71 9.91
CA GLU A 139 -21.17 5.35 10.31
C GLU A 139 -20.34 4.86 11.50
N LEU A 140 -19.00 4.98 11.44
CA LEU A 140 -18.11 4.57 12.53
C LEU A 140 -18.37 5.34 13.83
N ILE A 141 -18.54 6.66 13.73
CA ILE A 141 -18.77 7.53 14.90
C ILE A 141 -20.11 7.21 15.55
N MET A 142 -21.17 7.11 14.76
CA MET A 142 -22.53 6.89 15.28
C MET A 142 -22.76 5.46 15.77
N ALA A 143 -22.13 4.45 15.14
CA ALA A 143 -22.34 3.06 15.52
C ALA A 143 -21.49 2.63 16.72
N GLU A 144 -20.25 3.13 16.84
CA GLU A 144 -19.26 2.58 17.76
C GLU A 144 -18.83 3.52 18.88
N LEU A 145 -18.96 4.86 18.70
CA LEU A 145 -18.32 5.80 19.60
C LEU A 145 -19.28 6.69 20.39
N ILE A 146 -20.48 6.94 19.87
CA ILE A 146 -21.43 7.87 20.49
C ILE A 146 -22.74 7.14 20.81
N PRO A 147 -23.05 6.91 22.10
CA PRO A 147 -24.39 6.49 22.51
C PRO A 147 -25.44 7.52 22.09
N ALA A 148 -26.61 7.08 21.70
CA ALA A 148 -27.67 7.96 21.21
C ALA A 148 -27.95 9.09 22.21
N GLY A 149 -27.82 10.33 21.77
CA GLY A 149 -28.10 11.52 22.56
C GLY A 149 -27.01 11.99 23.53
N SER A 150 -25.80 11.37 23.50
CA SER A 150 -24.70 11.73 24.42
C SER A 150 -23.71 12.76 23.85
N ALA A 151 -23.75 13.06 22.57
CA ALA A 151 -22.92 14.06 21.90
C ALA A 151 -23.53 14.46 20.56
N GLU A 152 -23.22 15.66 20.09
CA GLU A 152 -23.53 16.13 18.75
C GLU A 152 -22.24 16.28 17.98
N VAL A 153 -22.02 15.43 16.93
CA VAL A 153 -20.80 15.43 16.12
C VAL A 153 -21.15 15.59 14.66
N HIS A 154 -20.64 16.64 14.06
CA HIS A 154 -20.74 16.92 12.64
C HIS A 154 -19.41 16.57 11.96
N VAL A 155 -19.51 15.91 10.81
CA VAL A 155 -18.38 15.48 9.98
C VAL A 155 -18.47 16.18 8.62
N HIS A 156 -17.46 16.97 8.28
CA HIS A 156 -17.25 17.50 6.94
C HIS A 156 -15.89 17.08 6.42
N VAL A 157 -15.79 16.74 5.13
CA VAL A 157 -14.52 16.35 4.51
C VAL A 157 -14.31 17.19 3.25
N ALA A 158 -13.09 17.74 3.13
CA ALA A 158 -12.69 18.52 1.97
C ALA A 158 -11.21 18.24 1.64
N ASN A 159 -10.92 17.77 0.41
CA ASN A 159 -9.59 17.37 -0.05
C ASN A 159 -8.90 16.34 0.88
N GLY A 160 -9.66 15.39 1.41
CA GLY A 160 -9.17 14.40 2.36
C GLY A 160 -8.93 14.93 3.77
N ILE A 161 -9.15 16.22 4.03
CA ILE A 161 -9.07 16.80 5.37
C ILE A 161 -10.43 16.66 6.05
N VAL A 162 -10.43 16.04 7.22
CA VAL A 162 -11.64 15.86 8.04
C VAL A 162 -11.78 17.00 9.03
N TYR A 163 -12.95 17.64 9.02
CA TYR A 163 -13.34 18.66 9.99
C TYR A 163 -14.42 18.09 10.90
N LEU A 164 -14.10 17.94 12.18
CA LEU A 164 -15.02 17.50 13.22
C LEU A 164 -15.42 18.69 14.08
N HIS A 165 -16.71 18.90 14.30
CA HIS A 165 -17.22 19.95 15.20
C HIS A 165 -18.52 19.55 15.86
N GLY A 166 -18.90 20.26 16.94
CA GLY A 166 -20.10 20.00 17.70
C GLY A 166 -19.88 20.08 19.20
N SER A 167 -20.73 19.40 19.98
CA SER A 167 -20.67 19.34 21.43
C SER A 167 -20.42 17.94 21.94
N ILE A 168 -19.45 17.78 22.84
CA ILE A 168 -19.02 16.48 23.39
C ILE A 168 -18.87 16.54 24.91
N PRO A 169 -19.10 15.43 25.62
CA PRO A 169 -19.10 15.41 27.09
C PRO A 169 -17.71 15.59 27.70
N ASN A 170 -16.62 15.27 26.99
CA ASN A 170 -15.26 15.35 27.53
C ASN A 170 -14.17 15.35 26.47
N ALA A 171 -12.97 15.79 26.86
CA ALA A 171 -11.81 15.84 25.98
C ALA A 171 -11.30 14.45 25.55
N THR A 172 -11.56 13.41 26.34
CA THR A 172 -11.16 12.03 25.99
C THR A 172 -11.89 11.56 24.73
N LEU A 173 -13.17 11.86 24.59
CA LEU A 173 -13.95 11.53 23.39
C LEU A 173 -13.41 12.26 22.16
N ARG A 174 -13.00 13.54 22.29
CA ARG A 174 -12.34 14.28 21.21
C ARG A 174 -11.11 13.54 20.69
N ASP A 175 -10.25 13.07 21.61
CA ASP A 175 -8.99 12.41 21.23
C ASP A 175 -9.25 11.05 20.57
N VAL A 176 -10.31 10.34 21.00
CA VAL A 176 -10.77 9.10 20.36
C VAL A 176 -11.29 9.38 18.96
N LEU A 177 -12.15 10.40 18.79
CA LEU A 177 -12.70 10.78 17.48
C LEU A 177 -11.60 11.13 16.48
N ILE A 178 -10.61 11.94 16.89
CA ILE A 178 -9.44 12.28 16.05
C ILE A 178 -8.65 11.03 15.67
N ARG A 179 -8.41 10.14 16.62
CA ARG A 179 -7.67 8.89 16.37
C ARG A 179 -8.40 7.99 15.39
N VAL A 180 -9.70 7.80 15.56
CA VAL A 180 -10.53 6.99 14.66
C VAL A 180 -10.58 7.62 13.27
N ALA A 181 -10.80 8.93 13.16
CA ALA A 181 -10.80 9.62 11.87
C ALA A 181 -9.50 9.40 11.09
N ARG A 182 -8.35 9.41 11.76
CA ARG A 182 -7.05 9.15 11.14
C ARG A 182 -6.85 7.71 10.67
N THR A 183 -7.68 6.76 11.10
CA THR A 183 -7.61 5.36 10.63
C THR A 183 -8.36 5.12 9.33
N VAL A 184 -9.24 6.05 8.94
CA VAL A 184 -10.04 5.91 7.73
C VAL A 184 -9.16 6.14 6.49
N PRO A 185 -9.11 5.18 5.55
CA PRO A 185 -8.31 5.31 4.34
C PRO A 185 -8.72 6.52 3.50
N GLY A 186 -7.74 7.31 3.06
CA GLY A 186 -7.96 8.53 2.29
C GLY A 186 -7.93 9.81 3.13
N VAL A 187 -7.99 9.70 4.44
CA VAL A 187 -7.81 10.86 5.33
C VAL A 187 -6.36 11.31 5.31
N VAL A 188 -6.17 12.59 4.98
CA VAL A 188 -4.85 13.26 4.92
C VAL A 188 -4.55 13.93 6.25
N ASP A 189 -5.55 14.63 6.83
CA ASP A 189 -5.42 15.28 8.14
C ASP A 189 -6.80 15.41 8.82
N VAL A 190 -6.78 15.72 10.11
CA VAL A 190 -7.98 15.88 10.95
C VAL A 190 -7.87 17.15 11.77
N THR A 191 -8.86 18.03 11.62
CA THR A 191 -9.06 19.23 12.46
C THR A 191 -10.32 19.02 13.30
N ALA A 192 -10.25 19.29 14.60
CA ALA A 192 -11.35 19.11 15.51
C ALA A 192 -11.57 20.36 16.40
N GLN A 193 -12.81 20.88 16.37
CA GLN A 193 -13.24 22.00 17.20
C GLN A 193 -14.55 21.59 17.90
N PHE A 194 -14.45 21.28 19.17
CA PHE A 194 -15.59 20.84 19.99
C PHE A 194 -15.80 21.75 21.17
N ASP A 195 -17.06 22.04 21.45
CA ASP A 195 -17.47 22.55 22.75
C ASP A 195 -17.53 21.37 23.74
N VAL A 196 -16.74 21.46 24.81
CA VAL A 196 -16.69 20.44 25.84
C VAL A 196 -17.63 20.84 26.97
N GLU A 197 -18.64 20.03 27.26
CA GLU A 197 -19.53 20.27 28.40
C GLU A 197 -18.74 20.16 29.70
N VAL A 198 -18.67 21.26 30.45
CA VAL A 198 -18.12 21.23 31.81
C VAL A 198 -19.21 20.67 32.71
N PRO A 199 -19.02 19.53 33.37
CA PRO A 199 -20.00 19.02 34.32
C PRO A 199 -20.18 20.05 35.43
N ALA A 200 -21.44 20.39 35.70
CA ALA A 200 -21.84 21.30 36.78
C ALA A 200 -21.54 20.71 38.15
#